data_de11abd027256e70303425f80e8588d8
#
_entry.id   de11abd027256e70303425f80e8588d8
#
_cell.length_a   1.000
_cell.length_b   1.000
_cell.length_c   1.000
_cell.angle_alpha   90.00
_cell.angle_beta   90.00
_cell.angle_gamma   90.00
#
_symmetry.space_group_name_H-M   'P 1'
#
loop_
_entity.id
_entity.type
_entity.pdbx_description
1 polymer ?
#
loop_
_entity_poly.entity_id
_entity_poly.type
_entity_poly.pdbx_seq_one_letter_code
_entity_poly.pdbx_strand_id
1 'polypeptide(L)'
;LYTNSDMLNKLRALNDELRFVLITSDARALPIDELKKEIAPSAIDGLVIDIEVSPDKKCERCWQRRSDVGVDSEHPSLCGRCVMNVVGEGEQRLYA
;
A
#
# COMPACT_ATOMS: atom_id res chain seq x y z
N LEU A 1 1.31 -0.07 -9.61
CA LEU A 1 2.38 -0.56 -10.48
C LEU A 1 1.81 -1.45 -11.57
N TYR A 2 2.06 -1.12 -12.81
CA TYR A 2 1.70 -1.95 -13.97
C TYR A 2 2.96 -2.59 -14.53
N THR A 3 2.98 -3.89 -14.67
CA THR A 3 4.21 -4.60 -14.97
C THR A 3 3.96 -5.91 -15.72
N ASN A 4 5.05 -6.48 -16.29
CA ASN A 4 5.03 -7.78 -16.92
C ASN A 4 4.82 -8.92 -15.90
N SER A 5 4.54 -10.15 -16.41
CA SER A 5 4.14 -11.27 -15.56
C SER A 5 5.22 -11.70 -14.56
N ASP A 6 6.50 -11.65 -14.92
CA ASP A 6 7.60 -12.07 -14.03
C ASP A 6 7.73 -11.14 -12.82
N MET A 7 7.77 -9.84 -13.06
CA MET A 7 7.83 -8.83 -11.99
C MET A 7 6.53 -8.81 -11.18
N LEU A 8 5.38 -8.98 -11.83
CA LEU A 8 4.08 -9.03 -11.18
C LEU A 8 4.03 -10.13 -10.11
N ASN A 9 4.49 -11.32 -10.43
CA ASN A 9 4.54 -12.42 -9.48
C ASN A 9 5.44 -12.11 -8.28
N LYS A 10 6.57 -11.48 -8.49
CA LYS A 10 7.49 -11.07 -7.43
C LYS A 10 6.88 -10.01 -6.52
N LEU A 11 6.22 -9.00 -7.10
CA LEU A 11 5.58 -7.93 -6.33
C LEU A 11 4.35 -8.44 -5.55
N ARG A 12 3.55 -9.31 -6.15
CA ARG A 12 2.38 -9.91 -5.49
C ARG A 12 2.75 -10.81 -4.31
N ALA A 13 3.95 -11.37 -4.29
CA ALA A 13 4.44 -12.16 -3.16
C ALA A 13 4.56 -11.32 -1.87
N LEU A 14 4.74 -10.01 -1.99
CA LEU A 14 4.78 -9.10 -0.85
C LEU A 14 3.40 -8.82 -0.25
N ASN A 15 2.32 -9.05 -1.00
CA ASN A 15 0.94 -8.76 -0.57
C ASN A 15 0.80 -7.32 -0.02
N ASP A 16 0.18 -7.17 1.13
CA ASP A 16 -0.03 -5.88 1.78
C ASP A 16 1.28 -5.19 2.22
N GLU A 17 2.36 -5.92 2.36
CA GLU A 17 3.66 -5.36 2.73
C GLU A 17 4.31 -4.52 1.63
N LEU A 18 3.83 -4.61 0.39
CA LEU A 18 4.32 -3.79 -0.73
C LEU A 18 4.23 -2.29 -0.41
N ARG A 19 3.17 -1.84 0.23
CA ARG A 19 3.02 -0.43 0.64
C ARG A 19 4.10 0.03 1.61
N PHE A 20 4.61 -0.84 2.46
CA PHE A 20 5.70 -0.50 3.38
C PHE A 20 7.03 -0.39 2.64
N VAL A 21 7.29 -1.30 1.71
CA VAL A 21 8.50 -1.24 0.87
C VAL A 21 8.54 0.05 0.07
N LEU A 22 7.39 0.48 -0.48
CA LEU A 22 7.27 1.70 -1.29
C LEU A 22 7.06 2.97 -0.46
N ILE A 23 6.85 2.84 0.84
CA ILE A 23 6.57 3.97 1.75
C ILE A 23 5.32 4.73 1.29
N THR A 24 4.25 4.00 1.01
CA THR A 24 2.96 4.51 0.56
C THR A 24 1.83 4.03 1.47
N SER A 25 0.67 4.68 1.39
CA SER A 25 -0.52 4.25 2.15
C SER A 25 -1.15 2.99 1.59
N ASP A 26 -1.07 2.79 0.29
CA ASP A 26 -1.53 1.61 -0.42
C ASP A 26 -0.66 1.40 -1.66
N ALA A 27 -0.54 0.17 -2.10
CA ALA A 27 0.18 -0.17 -3.32
C ALA A 27 -0.41 -1.43 -3.94
N ARG A 28 -0.54 -1.41 -5.27
CA ARG A 28 -1.07 -2.54 -6.04
C ARG A 28 -0.14 -2.85 -7.19
N ALA A 29 0.00 -4.13 -7.48
CA ALA A 29 0.69 -4.63 -8.67
C ALA A 29 -0.35 -5.21 -9.64
N LEU A 30 -0.39 -4.71 -10.86
CA LEU A 30 -1.37 -5.08 -11.87
C LEU A 30 -0.66 -5.47 -13.17
N PRO A 31 -1.26 -6.37 -13.98
CA PRO A 31 -0.73 -6.65 -15.32
C PRO A 31 -0.69 -5.39 -16.18
N ILE A 32 0.36 -5.24 -16.99
CA ILE A 32 0.50 -4.08 -17.87
C ILE A 32 -0.64 -3.98 -18.90
N ASP A 33 -1.25 -5.10 -19.25
CA ASP A 33 -2.40 -5.16 -20.16
C ASP A 33 -3.65 -4.46 -19.60
N GLU A 34 -3.73 -4.27 -18.28
CA GLU A 34 -4.83 -3.53 -17.62
C GLU A 34 -4.61 -2.02 -17.59
N LEU A 35 -3.48 -1.53 -18.09
CA LEU A 35 -3.20 -0.10 -18.15
C LEU A 35 -4.17 0.60 -19.13
N LYS A 36 -5.04 1.44 -18.57
CA LYS A 36 -6.06 2.19 -19.34
C LYS A 36 -5.70 3.65 -19.55
N LYS A 37 -4.64 4.13 -18.94
CA LYS A 37 -4.17 5.51 -19.02
C LYS A 37 -2.85 5.56 -19.79
N GLU A 38 -2.63 6.62 -20.55
CA GLU A 38 -1.30 6.91 -21.06
C GLU A 38 -0.46 7.50 -19.94
N ILE A 39 0.52 6.74 -19.49
CA ILE A 39 1.45 7.13 -18.43
C ILE A 39 2.86 7.00 -19.00
N ALA A 40 3.70 7.98 -18.70
CA ALA A 40 5.09 7.96 -19.12
C ALA A 40 5.78 6.69 -18.60
N PRO A 41 6.61 6.00 -19.43
CA PRO A 41 7.35 4.83 -18.98
C PRO A 41 8.30 5.21 -17.85
N SER A 42 8.48 4.27 -16.90
CA SER A 42 9.46 4.43 -15.84
C SER A 42 10.88 4.17 -16.36
N ALA A 43 11.89 4.37 -15.51
CA ALA A 43 13.28 4.05 -15.82
C ALA A 43 13.52 2.53 -16.01
N ILE A 44 12.57 1.69 -15.61
CA ILE A 44 12.65 0.23 -15.71
C ILE A 44 11.69 -0.23 -16.82
N ASP A 45 12.21 -0.94 -17.82
CA ASP A 45 11.39 -1.51 -18.89
C ASP A 45 10.38 -2.51 -18.34
N GLY A 46 9.14 -2.45 -18.85
CA GLY A 46 8.05 -3.33 -18.43
C GLY A 46 7.42 -2.94 -17.09
N LEU A 47 7.73 -1.77 -16.55
CA LEU A 47 7.13 -1.22 -15.34
C LEU A 47 6.56 0.17 -15.61
N VAL A 48 5.30 0.36 -15.27
CA VAL A 48 4.62 1.67 -15.31
C VAL A 48 4.08 1.98 -13.92
N ILE A 49 4.30 3.20 -13.45
CA ILE A 49 3.91 3.66 -12.13
C ILE A 49 2.83 4.73 -12.25
N ASP A 50 1.69 4.49 -11.62
CA ASP A 50 0.61 5.47 -11.46
C ASP A 50 0.54 5.88 -9.98
N ILE A 51 0.50 7.17 -9.71
CA ILE A 51 0.47 7.72 -8.36
C ILE A 51 -0.78 8.58 -8.19
N GLU A 52 -1.57 8.25 -7.18
CA GLU A 52 -2.80 8.98 -6.86
C GLU A 52 -2.82 9.38 -5.39
N VAL A 53 -3.47 10.49 -5.08
CA VAL A 53 -3.69 10.93 -3.70
C VAL A 53 -4.84 10.12 -3.09
N SER A 54 -4.61 9.50 -1.93
CA SER A 54 -5.66 8.75 -1.24
C SER A 54 -6.73 9.67 -0.66
N PRO A 55 -8.03 9.32 -0.81
CA PRO A 55 -9.13 10.05 -0.17
C PRO A 55 -9.31 9.69 1.31
N ASP A 56 -8.65 8.67 1.81
CA ASP A 56 -8.81 8.19 3.17
C ASP A 56 -8.20 9.13 4.20
N LYS A 57 -8.65 9.01 5.46
CA LYS A 57 -8.11 9.78 6.57
C LYS A 57 -6.70 9.33 6.91
N LYS A 58 -5.87 10.26 7.31
CA LYS A 58 -4.51 10.01 7.76
C LYS A 58 -4.50 9.47 9.19
N CYS A 59 -3.80 8.37 9.41
CA CYS A 59 -3.48 7.90 10.76
C CYS A 59 -2.41 8.80 11.38
N GLU A 60 -2.66 9.33 12.57
CA GLU A 60 -1.72 10.25 13.24
C GLU A 60 -0.44 9.56 13.75
N ARG A 61 -0.44 8.23 13.88
CA ARG A 61 0.72 7.48 14.33
C ARG A 61 1.63 7.05 13.18
N CYS A 62 1.09 6.38 12.16
CA CYS A 62 1.90 5.86 11.03
C CYS A 62 1.91 6.77 9.81
N TRP A 63 1.03 7.77 9.79
CA TRP A 63 0.85 8.75 8.73
C TRP A 63 0.33 8.19 7.41
N GLN A 64 -0.01 6.91 7.36
CA GLN A 64 -0.68 6.33 6.21
C GLN A 64 -2.15 6.74 6.18
N ARG A 65 -2.70 6.88 4.98
CA ARG A 65 -4.13 7.12 4.78
C ARG A 65 -4.82 5.77 4.63
N ARG A 66 -5.68 5.45 5.59
CA ARG A 66 -6.35 4.15 5.64
C ARG A 66 -7.85 4.33 5.85
N SER A 67 -8.63 3.41 5.24
CA SER A 67 -10.08 3.40 5.40
C SER A 67 -10.54 3.05 6.81
N ASP A 68 -9.70 2.39 7.59
CA ASP A 68 -9.99 1.96 8.96
C ASP A 68 -9.53 2.92 10.06
N VAL A 69 -9.09 4.14 9.72
CA VAL A 69 -8.81 5.19 10.70
C VAL A 69 -10.10 5.55 11.44
N GLY A 70 -10.08 5.42 12.77
CA GLY A 70 -11.23 5.74 13.62
C GLY A 70 -12.21 4.59 13.83
N VAL A 71 -11.90 3.38 13.36
CA VAL A 71 -12.73 2.19 13.62
C VAL A 71 -12.77 1.85 15.12
N ASP A 72 -11.67 2.04 15.83
CA ASP A 72 -11.65 1.94 17.29
C ASP A 72 -12.07 3.27 17.92
N SER A 73 -13.18 3.27 18.67
CA SER A 73 -13.72 4.48 19.28
C SER A 73 -12.85 5.08 20.39
N GLU A 74 -11.98 4.27 20.99
CA GLU A 74 -11.01 4.73 21.99
C GLU A 74 -9.75 5.33 21.34
N HIS A 75 -9.53 5.06 20.05
CA HIS A 75 -8.40 5.57 19.27
C HIS A 75 -8.88 6.12 17.93
N PRO A 76 -9.65 7.22 17.90
CA PRO A 76 -10.33 7.69 16.70
C PRO A 76 -9.39 8.25 15.62
N SER A 77 -8.13 8.51 15.95
CA SER A 77 -7.12 9.03 15.01
C SER A 77 -6.16 7.97 14.50
N LEU A 78 -6.33 6.70 14.89
CA LEU A 78 -5.46 5.60 14.52
C LEU A 78 -6.13 4.63 13.55
N CYS A 79 -5.34 4.08 12.61
CA CYS A 79 -5.77 2.94 11.79
C CYS A 79 -5.76 1.64 12.62
N GLY A 80 -6.43 0.60 12.11
CA GLY A 80 -6.54 -0.68 12.82
C GLY A 80 -5.19 -1.31 13.13
N ARG A 81 -4.23 -1.22 12.21
CA ARG A 81 -2.86 -1.72 12.41
C ARG A 81 -2.17 -1.02 13.60
N CYS A 82 -2.25 0.30 13.66
CA CYS A 82 -1.66 1.06 14.76
C CYS A 82 -2.34 0.78 16.10
N VAL A 83 -3.66 0.61 16.13
CA VAL A 83 -4.38 0.17 17.33
C VAL A 83 -3.83 -1.18 17.81
N MET A 84 -3.68 -2.13 16.92
CA MET A 84 -3.12 -3.45 17.24
C MET A 84 -1.69 -3.35 17.80
N ASN A 85 -0.87 -2.46 17.26
CA ASN A 85 0.50 -2.26 17.73
C ASN A 85 0.60 -1.52 19.06
N VAL A 86 -0.37 -0.67 19.37
CA VAL A 86 -0.40 0.12 20.63
C VAL A 86 -1.00 -0.67 21.79
N VAL A 87 -2.11 -1.37 21.57
CA VAL A 87 -2.90 -2.02 22.64
C VAL A 87 -3.02 -3.53 22.48
N GLY A 88 -2.64 -4.10 21.35
CA GLY A 88 -2.71 -5.53 21.06
C GLY A 88 -1.35 -6.22 21.07
N GLU A 89 -1.29 -7.39 20.44
CA GLU A 89 -0.07 -8.21 20.34
C GLU A 89 0.90 -7.74 19.27
N GLY A 90 0.50 -6.75 18.46
CA GLY A 90 1.28 -6.26 17.34
C GLY A 90 1.00 -6.98 16.02
N GLU A 91 1.51 -6.43 14.94
CA GLU A 91 1.40 -7.01 13.61
C GLU A 91 2.54 -7.98 13.33
N GLN A 92 2.30 -8.89 12.38
CA GLN A 92 3.34 -9.76 11.83
C GLN A 92 3.67 -9.30 10.40
N ARG A 93 4.95 -9.23 10.09
CA ARG A 93 5.46 -8.93 8.75
C ARG A 93 6.44 -10.02 8.33
N LEU A 94 6.41 -10.35 7.04
CA LEU A 94 7.30 -11.36 6.47
C LEU A 94 8.51 -10.74 5.75
N TYR A 95 8.36 -9.55 5.18
CA TYR A 95 9.35 -8.96 4.28
C TYR A 95 9.72 -7.51 4.60
N ALA A 96 8.89 -6.79 5.31
CA ALA A 96 9.11 -5.35 5.56
C ALA A 96 8.92 -4.94 7.02
#